data_c693b575f7034391bfaacdca77a37ac5
#
_entry.id   c693b575f7034391bfaacdca77a37ac5
#
_cell.length_a   1.000
_cell.length_b   1.000
_cell.length_c   1.000
_cell.angle_alpha   90.00
_cell.angle_beta   90.00
_cell.angle_gamma   90.00
#
_symmetry.space_group_name_H-M   'P 1'
#
loop_
_entity.id
_entity.type
_entity.pdbx_description
1 polymer ?
#
loop_
_entity_poly.entity_id
_entity_poly.type
_entity_poly.pdbx_seq_one_letter_code
_entity_poly.pdbx_strand_id
1 'polypeptide(L)'
;EWRGFLLGLEPFTAFVLRLVLIPLIGVGNATRVLLAGLLLLVLVLVSYRWALTVPSLALLRILHGAAFVVLVSACINLVVRFIPEDRSAQGFSLFSLTTLLPYAIMPPLAERLLPWFGGAANLYAGVALLAIPALLLLAWGGPRLEAALAGLGQGLTRRPSCAELVADLREPAVWALLAFNLCFYLSYSAVFYFLKDFGGHLEGHAVGDFFLFSTAMILALRLTSGLVLDRFPKRPFLILATAVLVVTVPSLALATSEAGLEALGLCYGLGVGLALPLLNALLFERSPSALRGVNTNLSLFMMDAGFFLTPWLGGLFLAGGGALGTLFVANAAILALGLGFLTAVRTPTGESSP
;
A
#
# COMPACT_ATOMS: atom_id res chain seq x y z
N GLU A 1 17.76 -6.70 20.01
CA GLU A 1 18.38 -5.92 18.90
C GLU A 1 18.22 -6.61 17.53
N TRP A 2 18.60 -7.89 17.37
CA TRP A 2 18.48 -8.62 16.10
C TRP A 2 17.06 -8.78 15.56
N ARG A 3 16.04 -8.83 16.43
CA ARG A 3 14.63 -8.99 16.00
C ARG A 3 14.15 -7.82 15.15
N GLY A 4 14.41 -6.59 15.59
CA GLY A 4 14.01 -5.38 14.84
C GLY A 4 14.71 -5.29 13.49
N PHE A 5 16.01 -5.58 13.45
CA PHE A 5 16.79 -5.62 12.23
C PHE A 5 16.23 -6.65 11.23
N LEU A 6 16.01 -7.88 11.66
CA LEU A 6 15.47 -8.95 10.81
C LEU A 6 14.07 -8.65 10.30
N LEU A 7 13.21 -8.05 11.13
CA LEU A 7 11.87 -7.64 10.69
C LEU A 7 11.91 -6.52 9.66
N GLY A 8 12.87 -5.60 9.76
CA GLY A 8 13.05 -4.49 8.82
C GLY A 8 13.66 -4.89 7.48
N LEU A 9 14.35 -6.03 7.36
CA LEU A 9 15.02 -6.44 6.11
C LEU A 9 14.06 -6.65 4.93
N GLU A 10 12.89 -7.22 5.18
CA GLU A 10 11.89 -7.49 4.14
C GLU A 10 11.36 -6.18 3.53
N PRO A 11 10.78 -5.23 4.29
CA PRO A 11 10.31 -3.96 3.76
C PRO A 11 11.44 -3.08 3.20
N PHE A 12 12.64 -3.13 3.80
CA PHE A 12 13.82 -2.46 3.24
C PHE A 12 14.19 -3.00 1.86
N THR A 13 14.21 -4.33 1.70
CA THR A 13 14.48 -4.96 0.41
C THR A 13 13.41 -4.59 -0.63
N ALA A 14 12.13 -4.59 -0.24
CA ALA A 14 11.05 -4.18 -1.11
C ALA A 14 11.22 -2.73 -1.56
N PHE A 15 11.53 -1.81 -0.65
CA PHE A 15 11.78 -0.40 -0.93
C PHE A 15 12.92 -0.20 -1.94
N VAL A 16 14.08 -0.81 -1.71
CA VAL A 16 15.25 -0.66 -2.59
C VAL A 16 15.01 -1.28 -3.97
N LEU A 17 14.52 -2.53 -4.00
CA LEU A 17 14.32 -3.26 -5.25
C LEU A 17 13.21 -2.68 -6.10
N ARG A 18 12.18 -2.07 -5.53
CA ARG A 18 11.07 -1.49 -6.29
C ARG A 18 11.56 -0.44 -7.29
N LEU A 19 12.50 0.43 -6.92
CA LEU A 19 13.09 1.41 -7.84
C LEU A 19 13.77 0.76 -9.05
N VAL A 20 14.46 -0.36 -8.82
CA VAL A 20 15.13 -1.11 -9.90
C VAL A 20 14.12 -1.85 -10.77
N LEU A 21 13.06 -2.39 -10.17
CA LEU A 21 12.07 -3.22 -10.86
C LEU A 21 11.06 -2.42 -11.68
N ILE A 22 10.73 -1.18 -11.27
CA ILE A 22 9.75 -0.34 -11.96
C ILE A 22 10.01 -0.27 -13.47
N PRO A 23 11.22 0.07 -13.97
CA PRO A 23 11.49 0.13 -15.40
C PRO A 23 11.64 -1.26 -16.07
N LEU A 24 11.89 -2.32 -15.29
CA LEU A 24 12.16 -3.66 -15.81
C LEU A 24 10.88 -4.49 -16.02
N ILE A 25 9.86 -4.27 -15.22
CA ILE A 25 8.58 -5.00 -15.29
C ILE A 25 7.62 -4.24 -16.17
N GLY A 26 7.49 -4.68 -17.41
CA GLY A 26 6.49 -4.19 -18.37
C GLY A 26 5.39 -5.21 -18.60
N VAL A 27 4.33 -4.81 -19.30
CA VAL A 27 3.19 -5.69 -19.63
C VAL A 27 3.65 -6.95 -20.39
N GLY A 28 4.60 -6.83 -21.32
CA GLY A 28 5.07 -7.95 -22.15
C GLY A 28 5.83 -9.05 -21.38
N ASN A 29 6.27 -8.81 -20.13
CA ASN A 29 6.94 -9.82 -19.31
C ASN A 29 6.25 -10.05 -17.97
N ALA A 30 5.17 -9.32 -17.67
CA ALA A 30 4.54 -9.33 -16.35
C ALA A 30 4.03 -10.73 -15.94
N THR A 31 3.46 -11.50 -16.86
CA THR A 31 2.98 -12.87 -16.59
C THR A 31 4.13 -13.80 -16.20
N ARG A 32 5.27 -13.71 -16.90
CA ARG A 32 6.45 -14.54 -16.61
C ARG A 32 7.10 -14.12 -15.29
N VAL A 33 7.18 -12.80 -15.03
CA VAL A 33 7.71 -12.25 -13.79
C VAL A 33 6.81 -12.63 -12.61
N LEU A 34 5.48 -12.61 -12.80
CA LEU A 34 4.52 -13.05 -11.79
C LEU A 34 4.72 -14.52 -11.44
N LEU A 35 4.87 -15.40 -12.44
CA LEU A 35 5.14 -16.81 -12.22
C LEU A 35 6.47 -17.04 -11.48
N ALA A 36 7.55 -16.40 -11.92
CA ALA A 36 8.86 -16.50 -11.30
C ALA A 36 8.84 -15.99 -9.84
N GLY A 37 8.16 -14.86 -9.58
CA GLY A 37 7.99 -14.30 -8.25
C GLY A 37 7.18 -15.24 -7.33
N LEU A 38 6.13 -15.86 -7.85
CA LEU A 38 5.31 -16.80 -7.08
C LEU A 38 6.09 -18.08 -6.73
N LEU A 39 6.87 -18.61 -7.66
CA LEU A 39 7.75 -19.76 -7.41
C LEU A 39 8.85 -19.42 -6.40
N LEU A 40 9.46 -18.23 -6.51
CA LEU A 40 10.43 -17.73 -5.54
C LEU A 40 9.80 -17.60 -4.15
N LEU A 41 8.58 -17.04 -4.05
CA LEU A 41 7.86 -16.93 -2.79
C LEU A 41 7.62 -18.28 -2.13
N VAL A 42 7.14 -19.27 -2.90
CA VAL A 42 6.94 -20.64 -2.40
C VAL A 42 8.24 -21.22 -1.88
N LEU A 43 9.33 -21.10 -2.66
CA LEU A 43 10.65 -21.58 -2.26
C LEU A 43 11.11 -20.94 -0.94
N VAL A 44 10.99 -19.63 -0.82
CA VAL A 44 11.37 -18.88 0.38
C VAL A 44 10.54 -19.30 1.59
N LEU A 45 9.21 -19.36 1.44
CA LEU A 45 8.30 -19.73 2.53
C LEU A 45 8.59 -21.14 3.07
N VAL A 46 8.87 -22.10 2.19
CA VAL A 46 9.25 -23.46 2.59
C VAL A 46 10.64 -23.47 3.23
N SER A 47 11.58 -22.66 2.73
CA SER A 47 12.97 -22.60 3.22
C SER A 47 13.10 -22.07 4.65
N TYR A 48 12.11 -21.33 5.19
CA TYR A 48 12.11 -20.91 6.59
C TYR A 48 12.27 -22.07 7.59
N ARG A 49 11.87 -23.28 7.21
CA ARG A 49 12.04 -24.49 8.05
C ARG A 49 13.51 -24.85 8.31
N TRP A 50 14.42 -24.42 7.46
CA TRP A 50 15.86 -24.69 7.55
C TRP A 50 16.66 -23.45 7.97
N ALA A 51 16.01 -22.35 8.31
CA ALA A 51 16.67 -21.12 8.78
C ALA A 51 17.09 -21.24 10.26
N LEU A 52 18.19 -21.96 10.53
CA LEU A 52 18.66 -22.23 11.88
C LEU A 52 19.64 -21.18 12.43
N THR A 53 20.11 -20.24 11.60
CA THR A 53 21.07 -19.21 11.98
C THR A 53 20.56 -17.81 11.62
N VAL A 54 21.06 -16.78 12.32
CA VAL A 54 20.70 -15.38 12.02
C VAL A 54 21.04 -15.00 10.55
N PRO A 55 22.22 -15.34 9.99
CA PRO A 55 22.51 -15.06 8.59
C PRO A 55 21.55 -15.76 7.60
N SER A 56 21.21 -17.03 7.84
CA SER A 56 20.26 -17.74 6.97
C SER A 56 18.87 -17.12 7.03
N LEU A 57 18.41 -16.69 8.23
CA LEU A 57 17.16 -16.00 8.39
C LEU A 57 17.18 -14.62 7.71
N ALA A 58 18.28 -13.87 7.82
CA ALA A 58 18.44 -12.59 7.14
C ALA A 58 18.37 -12.74 5.62
N LEU A 59 19.07 -13.73 5.05
CA LEU A 59 19.00 -14.02 3.62
C LEU A 59 17.58 -14.35 3.18
N LEU A 60 16.85 -15.19 3.92
CA LEU A 60 15.47 -15.50 3.60
C LEU A 60 14.53 -14.29 3.70
N ARG A 61 14.76 -13.35 4.62
CA ARG A 61 14.02 -12.08 4.71
C ARG A 61 14.26 -11.20 3.48
N ILE A 62 15.49 -11.13 3.01
CA ILE A 62 15.84 -10.40 1.77
C ILE A 62 15.15 -11.06 0.57
N LEU A 63 15.24 -12.37 0.42
CA LEU A 63 14.59 -13.09 -0.68
C LEU A 63 13.05 -13.00 -0.60
N HIS A 64 12.48 -12.98 0.61
CA HIS A 64 11.04 -12.77 0.81
C HIS A 64 10.61 -11.38 0.34
N GLY A 65 11.32 -10.32 0.76
CA GLY A 65 11.07 -8.97 0.28
C GLY A 65 11.23 -8.83 -1.23
N ALA A 66 12.22 -9.49 -1.82
CA ALA A 66 12.39 -9.54 -3.26
C ALA A 66 11.22 -10.24 -3.98
N ALA A 67 10.79 -11.40 -3.50
CA ALA A 67 9.63 -12.11 -4.03
C ALA A 67 8.35 -11.26 -3.93
N PHE A 68 8.13 -10.64 -2.77
CA PHE A 68 6.97 -9.77 -2.53
C PHE A 68 6.92 -8.61 -3.53
N VAL A 69 8.00 -7.84 -3.66
CA VAL A 69 8.01 -6.67 -4.53
C VAL A 69 7.87 -7.06 -6.01
N VAL A 70 8.47 -8.17 -6.43
CA VAL A 70 8.34 -8.71 -7.80
C VAL A 70 6.90 -9.07 -8.09
N LEU A 71 6.24 -9.80 -7.18
CA LEU A 71 4.84 -10.20 -7.31
C LEU A 71 3.90 -9.01 -7.37
N VAL A 72 4.00 -8.10 -6.41
CA VAL A 72 3.12 -6.94 -6.33
C VAL A 72 3.32 -6.03 -7.55
N SER A 73 4.57 -5.78 -7.96
CA SER A 73 4.86 -4.93 -9.13
C SER A 73 4.36 -5.55 -10.44
N ALA A 74 4.50 -6.85 -10.61
CA ALA A 74 3.97 -7.55 -11.79
C ALA A 74 2.42 -7.54 -11.79
N CYS A 75 1.81 -7.84 -10.63
CA CYS A 75 0.37 -7.86 -10.48
C CYS A 75 -0.26 -6.50 -10.79
N ILE A 76 0.29 -5.41 -10.24
CA ILE A 76 -0.25 -4.06 -10.48
C ILE A 76 -0.11 -3.64 -11.95
N ASN A 77 1.01 -3.99 -12.60
CA ASN A 77 1.19 -3.73 -14.03
C ASN A 77 0.14 -4.43 -14.91
N LEU A 78 -0.32 -5.61 -14.49
CA LEU A 78 -1.40 -6.33 -15.17
C LEU A 78 -2.76 -5.73 -14.85
N VAL A 79 -3.08 -5.57 -13.57
CA VAL A 79 -4.42 -5.12 -13.10
C VAL A 79 -4.77 -3.76 -13.66
N VAL A 80 -3.83 -2.81 -13.62
CA VAL A 80 -4.02 -1.43 -14.09
C VAL A 80 -4.45 -1.37 -15.56
N ARG A 81 -4.11 -2.36 -16.39
CA ARG A 81 -4.52 -2.42 -17.81
C ARG A 81 -5.98 -2.78 -18.02
N PHE A 82 -6.60 -3.42 -17.04
CA PHE A 82 -7.99 -3.84 -17.09
C PHE A 82 -8.94 -2.92 -16.31
N ILE A 83 -8.42 -1.88 -15.65
CA ILE A 83 -9.23 -0.86 -14.97
C ILE A 83 -9.78 0.10 -16.03
N PRO A 84 -11.12 0.21 -16.21
CA PRO A 84 -11.72 1.18 -17.11
C PRO A 84 -11.47 2.61 -16.63
N GLU A 85 -11.28 3.55 -17.55
CA GLU A 85 -10.99 4.96 -17.21
C GLU A 85 -12.17 5.61 -16.45
N ASP A 86 -13.39 5.29 -16.84
CA ASP A 86 -14.63 5.77 -16.22
C ASP A 86 -14.93 5.15 -14.85
N ARG A 87 -14.18 4.11 -14.44
CA ARG A 87 -14.37 3.37 -13.17
C ARG A 87 -13.07 3.19 -12.39
N SER A 88 -12.19 4.17 -12.47
CA SER A 88 -10.86 4.09 -11.86
C SER A 88 -10.94 3.97 -10.32
N ALA A 89 -11.78 4.75 -9.65
CA ALA A 89 -11.94 4.68 -8.20
C ALA A 89 -12.55 3.35 -7.75
N GLN A 90 -13.52 2.81 -8.48
CA GLN A 90 -14.07 1.48 -8.23
C GLN A 90 -13.00 0.39 -8.42
N GLY A 91 -12.23 0.45 -9.51
CA GLY A 91 -11.16 -0.51 -9.79
C GLY A 91 -10.12 -0.55 -8.68
N PHE A 92 -9.63 0.60 -8.24
CA PHE A 92 -8.66 0.66 -7.14
C PHE A 92 -9.28 0.32 -5.77
N SER A 93 -10.55 0.63 -5.53
CA SER A 93 -11.27 0.17 -4.33
C SER A 93 -11.33 -1.34 -4.26
N LEU A 94 -11.75 -2.02 -5.32
CA LEU A 94 -11.82 -3.47 -5.38
C LEU A 94 -10.43 -4.11 -5.30
N PHE A 95 -9.44 -3.57 -6.03
CA PHE A 95 -8.07 -4.06 -5.95
C PHE A 95 -7.52 -4.00 -4.52
N SER A 96 -7.78 -2.91 -3.80
CA SER A 96 -7.30 -2.77 -2.41
C SER A 96 -7.89 -3.78 -1.43
N LEU A 97 -9.06 -4.39 -1.73
CA LEU A 97 -9.61 -5.48 -0.92
C LEU A 97 -8.71 -6.72 -0.94
N THR A 98 -7.96 -6.94 -2.02
CA THR A 98 -7.02 -8.07 -2.12
C THR A 98 -5.89 -8.01 -1.09
N THR A 99 -5.56 -6.81 -0.61
CA THR A 99 -4.58 -6.59 0.47
C THR A 99 -5.25 -6.44 1.83
N LEU A 100 -6.36 -5.72 1.91
CA LEU A 100 -7.03 -5.42 3.17
C LEU A 100 -7.64 -6.66 3.83
N LEU A 101 -8.28 -7.55 3.04
CA LEU A 101 -8.87 -8.77 3.58
C LEU A 101 -7.84 -9.71 4.22
N PRO A 102 -6.68 -10.01 3.60
CA PRO A 102 -5.63 -10.77 4.26
C PRO A 102 -5.11 -10.10 5.54
N TYR A 103 -4.93 -8.78 5.57
CA TYR A 103 -4.52 -8.08 6.79
C TYR A 103 -5.52 -8.22 7.94
N ALA A 104 -6.82 -8.26 7.64
CA ALA A 104 -7.86 -8.45 8.65
C ALA A 104 -7.99 -9.90 9.12
N ILE A 105 -7.79 -10.88 8.23
CA ILE A 105 -8.09 -12.30 8.47
C ILE A 105 -6.83 -13.06 8.96
N MET A 106 -5.66 -12.77 8.39
CA MET A 106 -4.47 -13.61 8.61
C MET A 106 -3.90 -13.53 10.03
N PRO A 107 -3.84 -12.39 10.75
CA PRO A 107 -3.31 -12.39 12.11
C PRO A 107 -4.09 -13.30 13.06
N PRO A 108 -5.43 -13.17 13.23
CA PRO A 108 -6.18 -14.05 14.13
C PRO A 108 -6.19 -15.51 13.66
N LEU A 109 -6.14 -15.76 12.35
CA LEU A 109 -6.04 -17.10 11.80
C LEU A 109 -4.67 -17.71 12.11
N ALA A 110 -3.59 -16.96 11.94
CA ALA A 110 -2.23 -17.41 12.23
C ALA A 110 -2.06 -17.77 13.71
N GLU A 111 -2.59 -16.97 14.65
CA GLU A 111 -2.57 -17.27 16.09
C GLU A 111 -3.25 -18.61 16.41
N ARG A 112 -4.39 -18.88 15.78
CA ARG A 112 -5.13 -20.14 15.96
C ARG A 112 -4.44 -21.35 15.35
N LEU A 113 -3.77 -21.14 14.21
CA LEU A 113 -3.09 -22.21 13.47
C LEU A 113 -1.69 -22.53 14.03
N LEU A 114 -1.02 -21.56 14.64
CA LEU A 114 0.36 -21.70 15.10
C LEU A 114 0.60 -22.95 15.99
N PRO A 115 -0.27 -23.31 16.95
CA PRO A 115 -0.12 -24.53 17.76
C PRO A 115 -0.19 -25.82 16.92
N TRP A 116 -1.04 -25.83 15.88
CA TRP A 116 -1.22 -26.99 15.00
C TRP A 116 -0.01 -27.26 14.10
N PHE A 117 0.68 -26.20 13.71
CA PHE A 117 1.89 -26.29 12.88
C PHE A 117 3.17 -26.50 13.70
N GLY A 118 3.13 -26.41 15.02
CA GLY A 118 4.29 -26.60 15.89
C GLY A 118 5.36 -25.49 15.74
N GLY A 119 5.00 -24.33 15.22
CA GLY A 119 5.88 -23.16 15.13
C GLY A 119 5.73 -22.34 13.84
N ALA A 120 6.25 -21.10 13.89
CA ALA A 120 6.10 -20.11 12.82
C ALA A 120 6.71 -20.57 11.50
N ALA A 121 7.87 -21.24 11.50
CA ALA A 121 8.52 -21.72 10.28
C ALA A 121 7.66 -22.74 9.51
N ASN A 122 7.01 -23.65 10.25
CA ASN A 122 6.09 -24.62 9.65
C ASN A 122 4.80 -23.94 9.16
N LEU A 123 4.32 -22.93 9.89
CA LEU A 123 3.17 -22.13 9.46
C LEU A 123 3.46 -21.41 8.14
N TYR A 124 4.64 -20.78 7.99
CA TYR A 124 5.06 -20.19 6.71
C TYR A 124 5.07 -21.23 5.57
N ALA A 125 5.62 -22.42 5.82
CA ALA A 125 5.61 -23.51 4.82
C ALA A 125 4.17 -23.98 4.51
N GLY A 126 3.26 -23.98 5.49
CA GLY A 126 1.85 -24.25 5.29
C GLY A 126 1.15 -23.20 4.45
N VAL A 127 1.44 -21.92 4.69
CA VAL A 127 0.92 -20.78 3.90
C VAL A 127 1.36 -20.85 2.44
N ALA A 128 2.54 -21.44 2.15
CA ALA A 128 3.00 -21.67 0.77
C ALA A 128 2.00 -22.50 -0.05
N LEU A 129 1.19 -23.36 0.58
CA LEU A 129 0.13 -24.13 -0.10
C LEU A 129 -0.94 -23.24 -0.73
N LEU A 130 -1.16 -22.03 -0.20
CA LEU A 130 -2.07 -21.04 -0.78
C LEU A 130 -1.58 -20.51 -2.14
N ALA A 131 -0.31 -20.69 -2.47
CA ALA A 131 0.21 -20.36 -3.79
C ALA A 131 -0.22 -21.39 -4.87
N ILE A 132 -0.61 -22.60 -4.49
CA ILE A 132 -1.03 -23.65 -5.44
C ILE A 132 -2.24 -23.21 -6.27
N PRO A 133 -3.36 -22.75 -5.68
CA PRO A 133 -4.47 -22.21 -6.46
C PRO A 133 -4.06 -21.07 -7.39
N ALA A 134 -3.18 -20.17 -6.93
CA ALA A 134 -2.69 -19.06 -7.74
C ALA A 134 -1.85 -19.56 -8.94
N LEU A 135 -0.98 -20.55 -8.74
CA LEU A 135 -0.21 -21.20 -9.80
C LEU A 135 -1.13 -21.91 -10.81
N LEU A 136 -2.14 -22.62 -10.34
CA LEU A 136 -3.12 -23.30 -11.21
C LEU A 136 -3.94 -22.30 -12.02
N LEU A 137 -4.39 -21.22 -11.40
CA LEU A 137 -5.10 -20.12 -12.08
C LEU A 137 -4.22 -19.45 -13.12
N LEU A 138 -2.94 -19.22 -12.82
CA LEU A 138 -2.00 -18.62 -13.75
C LEU A 138 -1.67 -19.59 -14.91
N ALA A 139 -1.50 -20.87 -14.64
CA ALA A 139 -1.30 -21.88 -15.67
C ALA A 139 -2.51 -22.03 -16.60
N TRP A 140 -3.71 -22.04 -16.05
CA TRP A 140 -4.95 -22.16 -16.81
C TRP A 140 -5.35 -20.86 -17.52
N GLY A 141 -5.25 -19.73 -16.85
CA GLY A 141 -5.67 -18.41 -17.33
C GLY A 141 -4.58 -17.66 -18.09
N GLY A 142 -3.31 -18.00 -17.90
CA GLY A 142 -2.15 -17.32 -18.49
C GLY A 142 -2.25 -17.12 -20.01
N PRO A 143 -2.55 -18.16 -20.81
CA PRO A 143 -2.69 -17.99 -22.25
C PRO A 143 -3.82 -17.03 -22.64
N ARG A 144 -4.95 -17.03 -21.91
CA ARG A 144 -6.06 -16.09 -22.13
C ARG A 144 -5.67 -14.66 -21.76
N LEU A 145 -4.94 -14.52 -20.65
CA LEU A 145 -4.41 -13.23 -20.21
C LEU A 145 -3.41 -12.67 -21.22
N GLU A 146 -2.49 -13.48 -21.74
CA GLU A 146 -1.54 -13.07 -22.78
C GLU A 146 -2.25 -12.67 -24.08
N ALA A 147 -3.28 -13.42 -24.50
CA ALA A 147 -4.10 -13.05 -25.65
C ALA A 147 -4.85 -11.73 -25.45
N ALA A 148 -5.43 -11.51 -24.26
CA ALA A 148 -6.07 -10.26 -23.90
C ALA A 148 -5.09 -9.06 -23.90
N LEU A 149 -3.87 -9.27 -23.37
CA LEU A 149 -2.81 -8.26 -23.37
C LEU A 149 -2.32 -7.95 -24.78
N ALA A 150 -2.20 -8.95 -25.66
CA ALA A 150 -1.85 -8.74 -27.06
C ALA A 150 -2.88 -7.91 -27.81
N GLY A 151 -4.17 -8.02 -27.43
CA GLY A 151 -5.27 -7.22 -27.98
C GLY A 151 -5.25 -5.74 -27.57
N LEU A 152 -4.49 -5.34 -26.54
CA LEU A 152 -4.43 -3.94 -26.06
C LEU A 152 -3.64 -2.97 -26.96
N GLY A 153 -3.00 -3.45 -28.03
CA GLY A 153 -2.22 -2.64 -28.96
C GLY A 153 -0.77 -2.40 -28.50
N GLN A 154 0.10 -2.15 -29.49
CA GLN A 154 1.56 -2.05 -29.27
C GLN A 154 1.96 -0.87 -28.37
N GLY A 155 1.21 0.24 -28.39
CA GLY A 155 1.50 1.42 -27.56
C GLY A 155 1.40 1.15 -26.04
N LEU A 156 0.51 0.23 -25.63
CA LEU A 156 0.29 -0.12 -24.22
C LEU A 156 1.22 -1.22 -23.72
N THR A 157 1.83 -1.99 -24.62
CA THR A 157 2.73 -3.11 -24.29
C THR A 157 4.21 -2.73 -24.33
N ARG A 158 4.55 -1.58 -24.95
CA ARG A 158 5.90 -1.05 -25.05
C ARG A 158 6.45 -0.66 -23.66
N ARG A 159 7.72 -0.93 -23.44
CA ARG A 159 8.44 -0.39 -22.27
C ARG A 159 8.67 1.12 -22.49
N PRO A 160 8.32 1.97 -21.51
CA PRO A 160 8.65 3.38 -21.59
C PRO A 160 10.16 3.60 -21.54
N SER A 161 10.65 4.58 -22.29
CA SER A 161 12.04 5.01 -22.24
C SER A 161 12.35 5.79 -20.95
N CYS A 162 13.62 5.85 -20.57
CA CYS A 162 14.03 6.68 -19.42
C CYS A 162 13.68 8.15 -19.61
N ALA A 163 13.72 8.67 -20.85
CA ALA A 163 13.34 10.05 -21.14
C ALA A 163 11.83 10.29 -20.89
N GLU A 164 10.98 9.35 -21.28
CA GLU A 164 9.53 9.40 -21.00
C GLU A 164 9.24 9.33 -19.51
N LEU A 165 9.95 8.48 -18.75
CA LEU A 165 9.83 8.40 -17.28
C LEU A 165 10.22 9.72 -16.61
N VAL A 166 11.33 10.33 -17.02
CA VAL A 166 11.78 11.62 -16.48
C VAL A 166 10.82 12.74 -16.85
N ALA A 167 10.31 12.75 -18.09
CA ALA A 167 9.32 13.74 -18.52
C ALA A 167 8.02 13.65 -17.72
N ASP A 168 7.53 12.44 -17.48
CA ASP A 168 6.31 12.19 -16.70
C ASP A 168 6.48 12.60 -15.22
N LEU A 169 7.63 12.30 -14.60
CA LEU A 169 7.95 12.75 -13.25
C LEU A 169 8.10 14.28 -13.11
N ARG A 170 8.34 14.99 -14.22
CA ARG A 170 8.33 16.45 -14.25
C ARG A 170 6.93 17.04 -14.42
N GLU A 171 5.94 16.20 -14.77
CA GLU A 171 4.55 16.66 -14.87
C GLU A 171 4.06 17.08 -13.48
N PRO A 172 3.66 18.36 -13.28
CA PRO A 172 3.34 18.88 -11.96
C PRO A 172 2.25 18.09 -11.22
N ALA A 173 1.27 17.55 -11.97
CA ALA A 173 0.19 16.76 -11.39
C ALA A 173 0.67 15.40 -10.87
N VAL A 174 1.52 14.70 -11.62
CA VAL A 174 2.08 13.40 -11.24
C VAL A 174 2.99 13.57 -10.03
N TRP A 175 3.91 14.54 -10.10
CA TRP A 175 4.82 14.83 -9.01
C TRP A 175 4.07 15.21 -7.71
N ALA A 176 3.07 16.10 -7.81
CA ALA A 176 2.28 16.54 -6.66
C ALA A 176 1.51 15.39 -6.00
N LEU A 177 0.93 14.48 -6.81
CA LEU A 177 0.24 13.30 -6.29
C LEU A 177 1.20 12.31 -5.63
N LEU A 178 2.40 12.11 -6.16
CA LEU A 178 3.42 11.25 -5.53
C LEU A 178 3.95 11.88 -4.24
N ALA A 179 4.20 13.20 -4.21
CA ALA A 179 4.62 13.91 -2.99
C ALA A 179 3.51 13.87 -1.92
N PHE A 180 2.26 14.09 -2.30
CA PHE A 180 1.11 13.88 -1.42
C PHE A 180 1.07 12.46 -0.87
N ASN A 181 1.28 11.46 -1.73
CA ASN A 181 1.28 10.05 -1.33
C ASN A 181 2.34 9.73 -0.27
N LEU A 182 3.55 10.29 -0.42
CA LEU A 182 4.60 10.16 0.60
C LEU A 182 4.18 10.77 1.93
N CYS A 183 3.66 12.01 1.91
CA CYS A 183 3.15 12.68 3.12
C CYS A 183 2.04 11.84 3.79
N PHE A 184 1.13 11.30 2.99
CA PHE A 184 0.06 10.44 3.47
C PHE A 184 0.61 9.18 4.18
N TYR A 185 1.54 8.46 3.54
CA TYR A 185 2.08 7.23 4.12
C TYR A 185 3.05 7.45 5.27
N LEU A 186 3.75 8.59 5.35
CA LEU A 186 4.48 8.99 6.56
C LEU A 186 3.53 9.11 7.76
N SER A 187 2.39 9.77 7.57
CA SER A 187 1.40 9.90 8.63
C SER A 187 0.67 8.59 8.93
N TYR A 188 0.28 7.84 7.91
CA TYR A 188 -0.38 6.56 8.07
C TYR A 188 0.47 5.57 8.87
N SER A 189 1.74 5.43 8.52
CA SER A 189 2.67 4.54 9.20
C SER A 189 3.03 5.02 10.61
N ALA A 190 2.98 6.32 10.88
CA ALA A 190 3.16 6.84 12.24
C ALA A 190 2.03 6.38 13.18
N VAL A 191 0.79 6.45 12.74
CA VAL A 191 -0.36 5.90 13.51
C VAL A 191 -0.19 4.39 13.67
N PHE A 192 0.20 3.68 12.61
CA PHE A 192 0.37 2.22 12.64
C PHE A 192 1.43 1.77 13.67
N TYR A 193 2.60 2.44 13.71
CA TYR A 193 3.71 2.02 14.58
C TYR A 193 3.62 2.56 16.01
N PHE A 194 3.14 3.79 16.20
CA PHE A 194 3.27 4.49 17.48
C PHE A 194 1.99 4.61 18.29
N LEU A 195 0.81 4.32 17.70
CA LEU A 195 -0.44 4.41 18.45
C LEU A 195 -0.50 3.39 19.59
N LYS A 196 0.07 2.21 19.40
CA LYS A 196 0.11 1.17 20.43
C LYS A 196 0.90 1.63 21.66
N ASP A 197 2.02 2.29 21.45
CA ASP A 197 2.87 2.79 22.54
C ASP A 197 2.21 3.98 23.23
N PHE A 198 1.48 4.83 22.47
CA PHE A 198 0.72 5.95 23.03
C PHE A 198 -0.49 5.49 23.84
N GLY A 199 -1.22 4.48 23.37
CA GLY A 199 -2.42 3.95 24.03
C GLY A 199 -2.16 3.11 25.28
N GLY A 200 -0.90 2.89 25.65
CA GLY A 200 -0.54 2.06 26.81
C GLY A 200 -0.97 2.61 28.17
N HIS A 201 -1.43 3.87 28.26
CA HIS A 201 -2.03 4.48 29.44
C HIS A 201 -3.57 4.39 29.47
N LEU A 202 -4.19 3.92 28.38
CA LEU A 202 -5.61 3.60 28.34
C LEU A 202 -5.80 2.12 28.74
N GLU A 203 -6.74 1.87 29.65
CA GLU A 203 -7.05 0.52 30.08
C GLU A 203 -7.77 -0.27 28.97
N GLY A 204 -7.63 -1.59 28.96
CA GLY A 204 -8.39 -2.47 28.09
C GLY A 204 -7.82 -2.68 26.68
N HIS A 205 -8.71 -2.83 25.71
CA HIS A 205 -8.40 -3.15 24.31
C HIS A 205 -8.50 -1.94 23.38
N ALA A 206 -8.54 -0.72 23.91
CA ALA A 206 -8.84 0.53 23.20
C ALA A 206 -8.08 0.72 21.86
N VAL A 207 -6.78 0.39 21.81
CA VAL A 207 -5.99 0.49 20.58
C VAL A 207 -6.38 -0.59 19.57
N GLY A 208 -6.68 -1.79 20.03
CA GLY A 208 -7.20 -2.87 19.17
C GLY A 208 -8.52 -2.47 18.53
N ASP A 209 -9.42 -1.88 19.33
CA ASP A 209 -10.73 -1.43 18.90
C ASP A 209 -10.63 -0.26 17.91
N PHE A 210 -9.69 0.68 18.12
CA PHE A 210 -9.39 1.71 17.11
C PHE A 210 -9.08 1.10 15.73
N PHE A 211 -8.19 0.10 15.68
CA PHE A 211 -7.86 -0.57 14.40
C PHE A 211 -9.02 -1.39 13.86
N LEU A 212 -9.82 -2.01 14.72
CA LEU A 212 -11.02 -2.74 14.32
C LEU A 212 -12.04 -1.82 13.66
N PHE A 213 -12.42 -0.72 14.32
CA PHE A 213 -13.39 0.25 13.80
C PHE A 213 -12.87 0.96 12.55
N SER A 214 -11.59 1.33 12.51
CA SER A 214 -11.00 1.93 11.31
C SER A 214 -11.00 0.96 10.13
N THR A 215 -10.64 -0.30 10.34
CA THR A 215 -10.64 -1.32 9.28
C THR A 215 -12.07 -1.62 8.81
N ALA A 216 -13.04 -1.72 9.72
CA ALA A 216 -14.43 -1.93 9.37
C ALA A 216 -14.98 -0.78 8.51
N MET A 217 -14.66 0.47 8.87
CA MET A 217 -15.03 1.64 8.08
C MET A 217 -14.38 1.64 6.70
N ILE A 218 -13.08 1.33 6.63
CA ILE A 218 -12.36 1.21 5.34
C ILE A 218 -13.03 0.15 4.47
N LEU A 219 -13.33 -1.03 5.00
CA LEU A 219 -13.99 -2.13 4.28
C LEU A 219 -15.36 -1.71 3.76
N ALA A 220 -16.19 -1.10 4.62
CA ALA A 220 -17.50 -0.61 4.23
C ALA A 220 -17.41 0.38 3.06
N LEU A 221 -16.47 1.33 3.13
CA LEU A 221 -16.25 2.29 2.06
C LEU A 221 -15.72 1.64 0.77
N ARG A 222 -14.81 0.66 0.85
CA ARG A 222 -14.32 -0.06 -0.35
C ARG A 222 -15.42 -0.79 -1.10
N LEU A 223 -16.39 -1.33 -0.37
CA LEU A 223 -17.52 -2.06 -0.96
C LEU A 223 -18.60 -1.13 -1.53
N THR A 224 -18.78 0.06 -0.95
CA THR A 224 -19.94 0.91 -1.25
C THR A 224 -19.60 2.17 -2.05
N SER A 225 -18.44 2.78 -1.82
CA SER A 225 -18.15 4.12 -2.35
C SER A 225 -17.60 4.14 -3.78
N GLY A 226 -17.00 3.05 -4.27
CA GLY A 226 -16.32 3.03 -5.56
C GLY A 226 -17.18 3.53 -6.71
N LEU A 227 -18.42 3.02 -6.82
CA LEU A 227 -19.38 3.44 -7.86
C LEU A 227 -19.83 4.90 -7.72
N VAL A 228 -19.89 5.41 -6.48
CA VAL A 228 -20.31 6.78 -6.21
C VAL A 228 -19.16 7.75 -6.54
N LEU A 229 -17.95 7.41 -6.12
CA LEU A 229 -16.76 8.25 -6.28
C LEU A 229 -16.38 8.48 -7.75
N ASP A 230 -16.69 7.53 -8.64
CA ASP A 230 -16.44 7.71 -10.08
C ASP A 230 -17.35 8.73 -10.76
N ARG A 231 -18.53 9.04 -10.13
CA ARG A 231 -19.50 10.04 -10.65
C ARG A 231 -19.14 11.48 -10.30
N PHE A 232 -18.20 11.68 -9.39
CA PHE A 232 -17.86 12.99 -8.86
C PHE A 232 -16.38 13.33 -9.09
N PRO A 233 -16.02 14.63 -9.12
CA PRO A 233 -14.63 15.02 -9.23
C PRO A 233 -13.82 14.54 -8.02
N LYS A 234 -12.81 13.71 -8.27
CA LYS A 234 -12.07 12.97 -7.23
C LYS A 234 -11.24 13.87 -6.32
N ARG A 235 -10.69 14.97 -6.88
CA ARG A 235 -9.79 15.88 -6.14
C ARG A 235 -10.45 16.52 -4.91
N PRO A 236 -11.67 17.11 -4.97
CA PRO A 236 -12.33 17.68 -3.78
C PRO A 236 -12.58 16.64 -2.68
N PHE A 237 -12.96 15.43 -3.07
CA PHE A 237 -13.16 14.33 -2.10
C PHE A 237 -11.85 13.86 -1.48
N LEU A 238 -10.74 13.84 -2.22
CA LEU A 238 -9.41 13.55 -1.68
C LEU A 238 -8.98 14.63 -0.68
N ILE A 239 -9.22 15.90 -0.98
CA ILE A 239 -8.95 17.01 -0.07
C ILE A 239 -9.78 16.88 1.21
N LEU A 240 -11.08 16.60 1.10
CA LEU A 240 -11.97 16.41 2.25
C LEU A 240 -11.53 15.21 3.11
N ALA A 241 -11.26 14.07 2.50
CA ALA A 241 -10.77 12.88 3.20
C ALA A 241 -9.46 13.15 3.95
N THR A 242 -8.55 13.88 3.33
CA THR A 242 -7.27 14.26 3.96
C THR A 242 -7.49 15.30 5.07
N ALA A 243 -8.40 16.26 4.91
CA ALA A 243 -8.75 17.22 5.96
C ALA A 243 -9.30 16.51 7.21
N VAL A 244 -10.12 15.47 7.03
CA VAL A 244 -10.55 14.60 8.15
C VAL A 244 -9.34 14.01 8.87
N LEU A 245 -8.33 13.50 8.14
CA LEU A 245 -7.12 12.94 8.75
C LEU A 245 -6.26 13.99 9.44
N VAL A 246 -6.14 15.22 8.88
CA VAL A 246 -5.42 16.34 9.49
C VAL A 246 -5.99 16.70 10.86
N VAL A 247 -7.30 16.55 11.04
CA VAL A 247 -7.96 16.75 12.34
C VAL A 247 -7.86 15.50 13.22
N THR A 248 -8.10 14.32 12.66
CA THR A 248 -8.18 13.08 13.44
C THR A 248 -6.82 12.67 14.02
N VAL A 249 -5.73 12.77 13.23
CA VAL A 249 -4.41 12.31 13.68
C VAL A 249 -3.89 13.06 14.93
N PRO A 250 -3.92 14.39 15.03
CA PRO A 250 -3.52 15.07 16.27
C PRO A 250 -4.51 14.84 17.42
N SER A 251 -5.80 14.61 17.12
CA SER A 251 -6.80 14.31 18.14
C SER A 251 -6.54 12.98 18.86
N LEU A 252 -5.77 12.06 18.26
CA LEU A 252 -5.30 10.84 18.94
C LEU A 252 -4.49 11.18 20.20
N ALA A 253 -3.70 12.27 20.17
CA ALA A 253 -2.93 12.72 21.33
C ALA A 253 -3.81 13.22 22.50
N LEU A 254 -5.07 13.53 22.22
CA LEU A 254 -6.03 14.06 23.21
C LEU A 254 -7.02 12.96 23.68
N ALA A 255 -6.93 11.74 23.16
CA ALA A 255 -7.83 10.66 23.52
C ALA A 255 -7.60 10.23 24.97
N THR A 256 -8.64 10.35 25.80
CA THR A 256 -8.61 9.99 27.23
C THR A 256 -9.61 8.88 27.58
N SER A 257 -10.39 8.39 26.61
CA SER A 257 -11.38 7.33 26.81
C SER A 257 -11.38 6.35 25.64
N GLU A 258 -11.78 5.11 25.91
CA GLU A 258 -11.94 4.06 24.90
C GLU A 258 -12.94 4.49 23.81
N ALA A 259 -14.14 4.93 24.17
CA ALA A 259 -15.15 5.39 23.21
C ALA A 259 -14.66 6.58 22.34
N GLY A 260 -13.84 7.48 22.91
CA GLY A 260 -13.20 8.55 22.17
C GLY A 260 -12.23 8.01 21.12
N LEU A 261 -11.42 7.01 21.47
CA LEU A 261 -10.46 6.40 20.56
C LEU A 261 -11.16 5.58 19.46
N GLU A 262 -12.24 4.86 19.78
CA GLU A 262 -13.11 4.17 18.81
C GLU A 262 -13.72 5.14 17.79
N ALA A 263 -14.27 6.26 18.25
CA ALA A 263 -14.81 7.31 17.39
C ALA A 263 -13.73 7.89 16.45
N LEU A 264 -12.52 8.13 16.98
CA LEU A 264 -11.37 8.54 16.17
C LEU A 264 -10.96 7.44 15.19
N GLY A 265 -11.11 6.16 15.53
CA GLY A 265 -10.92 5.02 14.64
C GLY A 265 -11.86 5.06 13.43
N LEU A 266 -13.14 5.34 13.65
CA LEU A 266 -14.12 5.53 12.57
C LEU A 266 -13.76 6.71 11.67
N CYS A 267 -13.41 7.87 12.25
CA CYS A 267 -12.99 9.04 11.49
C CYS A 267 -11.70 8.78 10.69
N TYR A 268 -10.73 8.11 11.31
CA TYR A 268 -9.49 7.71 10.64
C TYR A 268 -9.78 6.75 9.48
N GLY A 269 -10.62 5.74 9.71
CA GLY A 269 -11.07 4.80 8.68
C GLY A 269 -11.79 5.48 7.53
N LEU A 270 -12.62 6.48 7.81
CA LEU A 270 -13.28 7.30 6.79
C LEU A 270 -12.25 8.03 5.90
N GLY A 271 -11.30 8.73 6.53
CA GLY A 271 -10.26 9.46 5.81
C GLY A 271 -9.39 8.53 4.96
N VAL A 272 -8.83 7.48 5.54
CA VAL A 272 -7.98 6.50 4.82
C VAL A 272 -8.77 5.74 3.76
N GLY A 273 -10.00 5.33 4.09
CA GLY A 273 -10.87 4.57 3.20
C GLY A 273 -11.18 5.30 1.90
N LEU A 274 -11.36 6.61 1.95
CA LEU A 274 -11.60 7.45 0.78
C LEU A 274 -10.30 7.91 0.11
N ALA A 275 -9.29 8.33 0.87
CA ALA A 275 -8.09 8.95 0.32
C ALA A 275 -7.32 8.03 -0.63
N LEU A 276 -7.07 6.79 -0.25
CA LEU A 276 -6.22 5.88 -1.03
C LEU A 276 -6.78 5.54 -2.42
N PRO A 277 -8.06 5.12 -2.60
CA PRO A 277 -8.57 4.85 -3.94
C PRO A 277 -8.68 6.11 -4.79
N LEU A 278 -9.04 7.25 -4.18
CA LEU A 278 -9.11 8.53 -4.89
C LEU A 278 -7.73 8.99 -5.37
N LEU A 279 -6.70 8.84 -4.53
CA LEU A 279 -5.32 9.14 -4.89
C LEU A 279 -4.85 8.28 -6.08
N ASN A 280 -5.03 6.95 -5.97
CA ASN A 280 -4.62 6.05 -7.03
C ASN A 280 -5.42 6.27 -8.32
N ALA A 281 -6.72 6.56 -8.22
CA ALA A 281 -7.56 6.89 -9.36
C ALA A 281 -7.12 8.20 -10.04
N LEU A 282 -6.83 9.24 -9.26
CA LEU A 282 -6.30 10.51 -9.79
C LEU A 282 -4.95 10.32 -10.47
N LEU A 283 -4.04 9.56 -9.85
CA LEU A 283 -2.73 9.28 -10.43
C LEU A 283 -2.88 8.49 -11.74
N PHE A 284 -3.78 7.50 -11.78
CA PHE A 284 -4.11 6.73 -12.97
C PHE A 284 -4.66 7.62 -14.09
N GLU A 285 -5.61 8.53 -13.79
CA GLU A 285 -6.21 9.44 -14.76
C GLU A 285 -5.22 10.49 -15.31
N ARG A 286 -4.26 10.91 -14.48
CA ARG A 286 -3.22 11.88 -14.86
C ARG A 286 -2.03 11.24 -15.59
N SER A 287 -1.92 9.93 -15.52
CA SER A 287 -0.83 9.20 -16.13
C SER A 287 -1.13 8.88 -17.60
N PRO A 288 -0.17 9.09 -18.52
CA PRO A 288 -0.26 8.53 -19.86
C PRO A 288 -0.53 7.03 -19.80
N SER A 289 -1.35 6.50 -20.69
CA SER A 289 -1.78 5.10 -20.66
C SER A 289 -0.62 4.09 -20.61
N ALA A 290 0.50 4.40 -21.30
CA ALA A 290 1.72 3.59 -21.28
C ALA A 290 2.42 3.60 -19.91
N LEU A 291 2.27 4.67 -19.10
CA LEU A 291 2.96 4.90 -17.82
C LEU A 291 2.11 4.59 -16.58
N ARG A 292 0.82 4.29 -16.74
CA ARG A 292 -0.10 4.00 -15.62
C ARG A 292 0.45 2.94 -14.65
N GLY A 293 0.97 1.83 -15.20
CA GLY A 293 1.58 0.78 -14.38
C GLY A 293 2.83 1.24 -13.64
N VAL A 294 3.65 2.09 -14.27
CA VAL A 294 4.83 2.70 -13.67
C VAL A 294 4.42 3.62 -12.51
N ASN A 295 3.51 4.54 -12.75
CA ASN A 295 3.07 5.52 -11.75
C ASN A 295 2.36 4.85 -10.56
N THR A 296 1.59 3.79 -10.82
CA THR A 296 1.01 3.00 -9.72
C THR A 296 2.11 2.28 -8.91
N ASN A 297 3.16 1.77 -9.54
CA ASN A 297 4.32 1.22 -8.83
C ASN A 297 5.12 2.31 -8.09
N LEU A 298 5.22 3.54 -8.61
CA LEU A 298 5.79 4.67 -7.87
C LEU A 298 4.93 5.07 -6.67
N SER A 299 3.60 4.99 -6.78
CA SER A 299 2.69 5.14 -5.63
C SER A 299 2.98 4.12 -4.52
N LEU A 300 3.20 2.86 -4.90
CA LEU A 300 3.62 1.82 -3.94
C LEU A 300 5.04 2.06 -3.38
N PHE A 301 5.95 2.62 -4.18
CA PHE A 301 7.27 3.02 -3.68
C PHE A 301 7.16 4.12 -2.61
N MET A 302 6.27 5.10 -2.77
CA MET A 302 6.01 6.12 -1.73
C MET A 302 5.42 5.50 -0.46
N MET A 303 4.60 4.46 -0.60
CA MET A 303 4.13 3.65 0.53
C MET A 303 5.29 2.98 1.26
N ASP A 304 6.14 2.25 0.53
CA ASP A 304 7.30 1.57 1.11
C ASP A 304 8.24 2.58 1.80
N ALA A 305 8.45 3.75 1.18
CA ALA A 305 9.24 4.85 1.76
C ALA A 305 8.64 5.34 3.09
N GLY A 306 7.31 5.55 3.15
CA GLY A 306 6.62 5.94 4.37
C GLY A 306 6.80 4.92 5.49
N PHE A 307 6.56 3.64 5.21
CA PHE A 307 6.75 2.57 6.19
C PHE A 307 8.20 2.36 6.61
N PHE A 308 9.17 2.64 5.74
CA PHE A 308 10.59 2.57 6.07
C PHE A 308 11.06 3.77 6.87
N LEU A 309 10.75 5.00 6.42
CA LEU A 309 11.27 6.23 7.03
C LEU A 309 10.63 6.53 8.39
N THR A 310 9.35 6.26 8.57
CA THR A 310 8.62 6.66 9.78
C THR A 310 9.17 6.04 11.07
N PRO A 311 9.47 4.74 11.18
CA PRO A 311 10.05 4.18 12.40
C PRO A 311 11.40 4.80 12.73
N TRP A 312 12.21 5.12 11.71
CA TRP A 312 13.51 5.77 11.89
C TRP A 312 13.38 7.21 12.38
N LEU A 313 12.59 8.02 11.67
CA LEU A 313 12.38 9.42 12.02
C LEU A 313 11.67 9.57 13.35
N GLY A 314 10.61 8.80 13.58
CA GLY A 314 9.87 8.79 14.83
C GLY A 314 10.69 8.24 15.99
N GLY A 315 11.47 7.17 15.77
CA GLY A 315 12.37 6.61 16.77
C GLY A 315 13.48 7.59 17.17
N LEU A 316 14.10 8.29 16.22
CA LEU A 316 15.09 9.34 16.49
C LEU A 316 14.47 10.52 17.26
N PHE A 317 13.26 10.94 16.88
CA PHE A 317 12.54 12.00 17.58
C PHE A 317 12.27 11.63 19.05
N LEU A 318 11.78 10.41 19.31
CA LEU A 318 11.50 9.92 20.66
C LEU A 318 12.79 9.70 21.48
N ALA A 319 13.86 9.20 20.86
CA ALA A 319 15.17 9.06 21.50
C ALA A 319 15.78 10.41 21.89
N GLY A 320 15.47 11.47 21.14
CA GLY A 320 15.83 12.86 21.44
C GLY A 320 14.99 13.52 22.54
N GLY A 321 14.07 12.78 23.21
CA GLY A 321 13.20 13.29 24.26
C GLY A 321 11.87 13.88 23.77
N GLY A 322 11.52 13.68 22.50
CA GLY A 322 10.23 14.06 21.94
C GLY A 322 9.07 13.27 22.56
N ALA A 323 7.92 13.91 22.74
CA ALA A 323 6.72 13.22 23.24
C ALA A 323 5.92 12.60 22.09
N LEU A 324 5.31 11.42 22.34
CA LEU A 324 4.46 10.73 21.37
C LEU A 324 3.30 11.59 20.85
N GLY A 325 2.65 12.38 21.73
CA GLY A 325 1.60 13.30 21.34
C GLY A 325 2.09 14.36 20.33
N THR A 326 3.29 14.88 20.51
CA THR A 326 3.92 15.83 19.58
C THR A 326 4.21 15.18 18.22
N LEU A 327 4.52 13.87 18.21
CA LEU A 327 4.71 13.11 16.98
C LEU A 327 3.43 13.09 16.13
N PHE A 328 2.24 12.89 16.74
CA PHE A 328 0.96 12.92 16.02
C PHE A 328 0.63 14.32 15.49
N VAL A 329 0.95 15.38 16.24
CA VAL A 329 0.80 16.76 15.76
C VAL A 329 1.74 17.04 14.58
N ALA A 330 3.00 16.61 14.65
CA ALA A 330 3.95 16.74 13.54
C ALA A 330 3.46 15.99 12.28
N ASN A 331 2.87 14.81 12.44
CA ASN A 331 2.28 14.05 11.33
C ASN A 331 1.05 14.73 10.72
N ALA A 332 0.25 15.45 11.51
CA ALA A 332 -0.83 16.28 10.97
C ALA A 332 -0.27 17.45 10.13
N ALA A 333 0.84 18.05 10.53
CA ALA A 333 1.53 19.06 9.73
C ALA A 333 2.06 18.50 8.39
N ILE A 334 2.58 17.27 8.40
CA ILE A 334 2.99 16.58 7.17
C ILE A 334 1.78 16.32 6.25
N LEU A 335 0.63 15.90 6.78
CA LEU A 335 -0.60 15.76 6.00
C LEU A 335 -1.10 17.10 5.44
N ALA A 336 -1.03 18.18 6.24
CA ALA A 336 -1.39 19.53 5.79
C ALA A 336 -0.45 20.02 4.68
N LEU A 337 0.85 19.73 4.76
CA LEU A 337 1.79 19.95 3.66
C LEU A 337 1.36 19.16 2.41
N GLY A 338 0.95 17.90 2.58
CA GLY A 338 0.38 17.07 1.53
C GLY A 338 -0.81 17.74 0.84
N LEU A 339 -1.74 18.32 1.60
CA LEU A 339 -2.86 19.09 1.03
C LEU A 339 -2.36 20.24 0.14
N GLY A 340 -1.26 20.90 0.51
CA GLY A 340 -0.63 21.93 -0.32
C GLY A 340 -0.24 21.41 -1.71
N PHE A 341 0.29 20.20 -1.83
CA PHE A 341 0.62 19.61 -3.14
C PHE A 341 -0.62 19.37 -4.00
N LEU A 342 -1.76 19.01 -3.39
CA LEU A 342 -3.00 18.83 -4.15
C LEU A 342 -3.51 20.13 -4.80
N THR A 343 -3.10 21.29 -4.34
CA THR A 343 -3.45 22.57 -4.98
C THR A 343 -2.81 22.71 -6.37
N ALA A 344 -1.63 22.10 -6.57
CA ALA A 344 -0.94 22.07 -7.86
C ALA A 344 -1.60 21.14 -8.90
N VAL A 345 -2.44 20.21 -8.44
CA VAL A 345 -3.22 19.32 -9.32
C VAL A 345 -4.42 20.10 -9.84
N ARG A 346 -4.27 20.74 -11.01
CA ARG A 346 -5.38 21.46 -11.66
C ARG A 346 -6.53 20.49 -11.99
N THR A 347 -7.76 20.86 -11.68
CA THR A 347 -8.93 20.21 -12.29
C THR A 347 -8.86 20.46 -13.80
N PRO A 348 -9.16 19.46 -14.66
CA PRO A 348 -9.40 19.75 -16.06
C PRO A 348 -10.49 20.82 -16.09
N THR A 349 -10.13 22.01 -16.58
CA THR A 349 -11.15 22.98 -16.97
C THR A 349 -11.94 22.27 -18.05
N GLY A 350 -13.22 21.98 -17.78
CA GLY A 350 -14.09 21.37 -18.75
C GLY A 350 -13.97 22.16 -20.05
N GLU A 351 -13.37 21.57 -21.06
CA GLU A 351 -13.68 21.93 -22.42
C GLU A 351 -15.16 21.53 -22.57
N SER A 352 -16.01 22.52 -22.37
CA SER A 352 -17.36 22.51 -22.91
C SER A 352 -17.18 22.39 -24.41
N SER A 353 -17.21 21.16 -24.92
CA SER A 353 -17.44 20.91 -26.33
C SER A 353 -18.89 21.22 -26.62
N PRO A 354 -19.18 22.01 -27.69
CA PRO A 354 -20.52 22.35 -28.11
C PRO A 354 -21.30 21.14 -28.60
#